data_508b79c15e788a6f518f768436faafc2
#
_entry.id   508b79c15e788a6f518f768436faafc2
#
_cell.length_a   1.000
_cell.length_b   1.000
_cell.length_c   1.000
_cell.angle_alpha   90.00
_cell.angle_beta   90.00
_cell.angle_gamma   90.00
#
_symmetry.space_group_name_H-M   'P 1'
#
loop_
_entity.id
_entity.type
_entity.pdbx_description
1 polymer ?
#
loop_
_entity_poly.entity_id
_entity_poly.type
_entity_poly.pdbx_seq_one_letter_code
_entity_poly.pdbx_strand_id
1 'polypeptide(L)'
;MDHDISLIATVVVSLGLAFCFGFGAQRLSLPPLVGYLLAGVLVGPFLPGYTADGALAGQLAEIGIMLLMFGVGLHFSVADLWAVRRLAIPGAVGQIVIATAIGIALALTWGWDLGAGLVLGLSLSVASTVVLLKALEDRNALTSANGRIAVGWLIVEDLAMVLTLVLLPALVEVLGGTADHGAHAAPEQGLLLTLGITLAKVSAFVAAALLIGPRVLPWLLREVARSGSRELFTLAVLAMALGIAFGAATLFGVSFALGAFFAGMVLNESELSHKAATNSLPLQDAFGVLFFVSVGMLFDPSILVREPGMVVAVLALILIGKSLVALAIVLLLGYPLSTALTVGASLAQIGEFSFILGGLGLSYGLLDAQGFDLILAGALFSITLNPLVFAGADRLSAWLGARPRLNRRFEAGRAAALARLQAELDAAREQAEQRADAHKTFTPEELAARFPLFTSLTPEQREVLVLHFQPHTAEPGERVIRAGDVADSLYLISAGEVEVTLDGQRINTRGPGEFFGEMGLLSGGRRSADVTALDYSRFAMLSGRDFHKFLRRFPEIRAQITRLAAERAGHSRPAEQVPTP
;
A
#
# COMPACT_ATOMS: atom_id res chain seq x y z
N MET A 1 7.28 36.51 -20.57
CA MET A 1 7.94 35.19 -20.80
C MET A 1 8.57 34.59 -19.55
N ASP A 2 8.71 35.34 -18.45
CA ASP A 2 9.42 34.86 -17.25
C ASP A 2 8.62 33.92 -16.34
N HIS A 3 7.29 33.93 -16.45
CA HIS A 3 6.46 33.04 -15.63
C HIS A 3 6.42 31.56 -16.09
N ASP A 4 6.60 31.30 -17.38
CA ASP A 4 6.56 29.94 -17.93
C ASP A 4 7.82 29.11 -17.63
N ILE A 5 8.92 29.76 -17.25
CA ILE A 5 10.21 29.11 -16.96
C ILE A 5 10.31 28.71 -15.47
N SER A 6 9.57 29.38 -14.57
CA SER A 6 9.66 29.18 -13.12
C SER A 6 9.32 27.74 -12.71
N LEU A 7 8.24 27.15 -13.24
CA LEU A 7 7.85 25.77 -12.93
C LEU A 7 8.93 24.78 -13.39
N ILE A 8 9.39 24.92 -14.63
CA ILE A 8 10.43 24.03 -15.20
C ILE A 8 11.72 24.16 -14.40
N ALA A 9 12.15 25.38 -14.09
CA ALA A 9 13.35 25.62 -13.30
C ALA A 9 13.23 25.03 -11.90
N THR A 10 12.11 25.26 -11.21
CA THR A 10 11.84 24.69 -9.88
C THR A 10 11.93 23.17 -9.91
N VAL A 11 11.26 22.49 -10.85
CA VAL A 11 11.28 21.03 -10.96
C VAL A 11 12.69 20.50 -11.29
N VAL A 12 13.36 21.10 -12.30
CA VAL A 12 14.68 20.60 -12.74
C VAL A 12 15.74 20.80 -11.66
N VAL A 13 15.79 21.97 -11.02
CA VAL A 13 16.76 22.25 -9.96
C VAL A 13 16.46 21.38 -8.73
N SER A 14 15.19 21.26 -8.34
CA SER A 14 14.79 20.41 -7.20
C SER A 14 15.17 18.95 -7.40
N LEU A 15 14.84 18.36 -8.56
CA LEU A 15 15.20 16.98 -8.86
C LEU A 15 16.70 16.77 -9.01
N GLY A 16 17.40 17.73 -9.65
CA GLY A 16 18.86 17.66 -9.82
C GLY A 16 19.61 17.68 -8.49
N LEU A 17 19.25 18.61 -7.60
CA LEU A 17 19.85 18.69 -6.26
C LEU A 17 19.44 17.50 -5.39
N ALA A 18 18.17 17.09 -5.43
CA ALA A 18 17.70 15.89 -4.72
C ALA A 18 18.50 14.66 -5.13
N PHE A 19 18.74 14.47 -6.43
CA PHE A 19 19.60 13.40 -6.92
C PHE A 19 21.02 13.49 -6.36
N CYS A 20 21.68 14.65 -6.45
CA CYS A 20 23.04 14.83 -5.97
C CYS A 20 23.16 14.57 -4.46
N PHE A 21 22.27 15.17 -3.66
CA PHE A 21 22.30 15.03 -2.21
C PHE A 21 21.79 13.66 -1.75
N GLY A 22 20.75 13.09 -2.41
CA GLY A 22 20.28 11.74 -2.13
C GLY A 22 21.34 10.68 -2.41
N PHE A 23 22.07 10.83 -3.54
CA PHE A 23 23.21 9.96 -3.86
C PHE A 23 24.36 10.14 -2.86
N GLY A 24 24.65 11.39 -2.45
CA GLY A 24 25.62 11.68 -1.40
C GLY A 24 25.25 11.03 -0.05
N ALA A 25 24.00 11.17 0.37
CA ALA A 25 23.48 10.53 1.58
C ALA A 25 23.62 9.01 1.53
N GLN A 26 23.27 8.38 0.41
CA GLN A 26 23.40 6.94 0.20
C GLN A 26 24.86 6.49 0.27
N ARG A 27 25.79 7.27 -0.27
CA ARG A 27 27.24 7.01 -0.15
C ARG A 27 27.74 7.05 1.30
N LEU A 28 27.10 7.86 2.14
CA LEU A 28 27.36 7.95 3.58
C LEU A 28 26.56 6.93 4.41
N SER A 29 25.89 5.98 3.76
CA SER A 29 25.00 4.98 4.41
C SER A 29 23.85 5.62 5.18
N LEU A 30 23.37 6.78 4.72
CA LEU A 30 22.19 7.46 5.24
C LEU A 30 21.01 7.25 4.28
N PRO A 31 19.75 7.31 4.78
CA PRO A 31 18.57 7.28 3.91
C PRO A 31 18.62 8.44 2.90
N PRO A 32 18.30 8.20 1.59
CA PRO A 32 18.29 9.25 0.56
C PRO A 32 17.38 10.42 0.90
N LEU A 33 16.33 10.20 1.69
CA LEU A 33 15.39 11.19 2.19
C LEU A 33 16.07 12.36 2.91
N VAL A 34 17.15 12.10 3.65
CA VAL A 34 17.98 13.15 4.28
C VAL A 34 18.55 14.09 3.20
N GLY A 35 19.01 13.51 2.09
CA GLY A 35 19.51 14.29 0.95
C GLY A 35 18.43 15.14 0.28
N TYR A 36 17.20 14.60 0.16
CA TYR A 36 16.09 15.35 -0.45
C TYR A 36 15.66 16.54 0.41
N LEU A 37 15.59 16.36 1.73
CA LEU A 37 15.33 17.47 2.66
C LEU A 37 16.43 18.55 2.59
N LEU A 38 17.71 18.13 2.60
CA LEU A 38 18.84 19.05 2.47
C LEU A 38 18.85 19.79 1.13
N ALA A 39 18.48 19.13 0.02
CA ALA A 39 18.31 19.79 -1.27
C ALA A 39 17.24 20.88 -1.18
N GLY A 40 16.13 20.62 -0.48
CA GLY A 40 15.08 21.59 -0.23
C GLY A 40 15.58 22.78 0.58
N VAL A 41 16.32 22.55 1.67
CA VAL A 41 16.92 23.62 2.48
C VAL A 41 17.78 24.55 1.61
N LEU A 42 18.55 24.00 0.67
CA LEU A 42 19.43 24.79 -0.21
C LEU A 42 18.68 25.67 -1.22
N VAL A 43 17.53 25.21 -1.72
CA VAL A 43 16.71 26.00 -2.68
C VAL A 43 15.60 26.78 -1.98
N GLY A 44 15.54 26.70 -0.66
CA GLY A 44 14.61 27.45 0.18
C GLY A 44 15.00 28.92 0.33
N PRO A 45 14.10 29.74 0.88
CA PRO A 45 14.29 31.19 1.00
C PRO A 45 15.29 31.59 2.09
N PHE A 46 15.74 30.67 2.95
CA PHE A 46 16.57 30.99 4.12
C PHE A 46 18.08 30.94 3.85
N LEU A 47 18.50 30.43 2.70
CA LEU A 47 19.90 30.39 2.29
C LEU A 47 20.15 31.27 1.07
N PRO A 48 21.33 31.92 0.96
CA PRO A 48 21.66 32.73 -0.22
C PRO A 48 21.86 31.83 -1.45
N GLY A 49 21.25 32.19 -2.58
CA GLY A 49 21.41 31.46 -3.83
C GLY A 49 20.14 31.45 -4.68
N TYR A 50 19.93 30.38 -5.45
CA TYR A 50 18.72 30.18 -6.21
C TYR A 50 17.58 29.83 -5.25
N THR A 51 16.51 30.60 -5.31
CA THR A 51 15.30 30.33 -4.55
C THR A 51 14.23 29.79 -5.50
N ALA A 52 13.76 28.58 -5.23
CA ALA A 52 12.66 27.97 -5.98
C ALA A 52 11.33 28.65 -5.63
N ASP A 53 10.35 28.57 -6.54
CA ASP A 53 9.01 29.10 -6.29
C ASP A 53 8.28 28.23 -5.25
N GLY A 54 8.11 28.77 -4.05
CA GLY A 54 7.48 28.05 -2.94
C GLY A 54 6.02 27.71 -3.18
N ALA A 55 5.27 28.52 -3.93
CA ALA A 55 3.87 28.24 -4.24
C ALA A 55 3.74 27.07 -5.22
N LEU A 56 4.57 27.03 -6.25
CA LEU A 56 4.63 25.91 -7.19
C LEU A 56 5.15 24.63 -6.52
N ALA A 57 6.19 24.76 -5.70
CA ALA A 57 6.72 23.63 -4.93
C ALA A 57 5.66 23.04 -3.98
N GLY A 58 4.83 23.87 -3.34
CA GLY A 58 3.71 23.44 -2.49
C GLY A 58 2.67 22.63 -3.27
N GLN A 59 2.26 23.10 -4.46
CA GLN A 59 1.31 22.36 -5.31
C GLN A 59 1.86 21.01 -5.80
N LEU A 60 3.14 20.98 -6.16
CA LEU A 60 3.82 19.72 -6.53
C LEU A 60 3.93 18.76 -5.34
N ALA A 61 4.15 19.31 -4.14
CA ALA A 61 4.15 18.52 -2.90
C ALA A 61 2.79 17.91 -2.59
N GLU A 62 1.68 18.61 -2.84
CA GLU A 62 0.34 18.04 -2.66
C GLU A 62 0.11 16.83 -3.57
N ILE A 63 0.52 16.91 -4.84
CA ILE A 63 0.47 15.75 -5.75
C ILE A 63 1.36 14.62 -5.21
N GLY A 64 2.56 14.98 -4.71
CA GLY A 64 3.48 14.03 -4.08
C GLY A 64 2.86 13.30 -2.89
N ILE A 65 2.19 14.03 -1.99
CA ILE A 65 1.48 13.45 -0.84
C ILE A 65 0.37 12.52 -1.29
N MET A 66 -0.45 12.92 -2.29
CA MET A 66 -1.53 12.05 -2.81
C MET A 66 -0.96 10.74 -3.33
N LEU A 67 0.08 10.79 -4.16
CA LEU A 67 0.68 9.57 -4.73
C LEU A 67 1.38 8.73 -3.68
N LEU A 68 2.05 9.36 -2.71
CA LEU A 68 2.70 8.68 -1.60
C LEU A 68 1.66 7.95 -0.73
N MET A 69 0.59 8.63 -0.34
CA MET A 69 -0.49 8.05 0.48
C MET A 69 -1.26 6.97 -0.25
N PHE A 70 -1.45 7.12 -1.56
CA PHE A 70 -2.00 6.05 -2.41
C PHE A 70 -1.11 4.80 -2.38
N GLY A 71 0.21 4.97 -2.49
CA GLY A 71 1.17 3.88 -2.37
C GLY A 71 1.15 3.20 -1.00
N VAL A 72 1.10 3.98 0.09
CA VAL A 72 0.92 3.43 1.45
C VAL A 72 -0.37 2.61 1.53
N GLY A 73 -1.48 3.14 1.00
CA GLY A 73 -2.76 2.42 0.93
C GLY A 73 -2.67 1.11 0.13
N LEU A 74 -1.95 1.08 -1.00
CA LEU A 74 -1.72 -0.13 -1.80
C LEU A 74 -0.95 -1.23 -1.07
N HIS A 75 -0.14 -0.88 -0.08
CA HIS A 75 0.62 -1.83 0.73
C HIS A 75 -0.06 -2.16 2.07
N PHE A 76 -1.19 -1.52 2.36
CA PHE A 76 -1.91 -1.71 3.62
C PHE A 76 -2.65 -3.05 3.64
N SER A 77 -2.19 -3.98 4.50
CA SER A 77 -2.82 -5.28 4.70
C SER A 77 -3.58 -5.32 6.03
N VAL A 78 -4.91 -5.39 5.93
CA VAL A 78 -5.77 -5.58 7.11
C VAL A 78 -5.50 -6.93 7.79
N ALA A 79 -5.15 -7.96 7.02
CA ALA A 79 -4.85 -9.30 7.55
C ALA A 79 -3.58 -9.29 8.41
N ASP A 80 -2.51 -8.62 7.95
CA ASP A 80 -1.26 -8.52 8.71
C ASP A 80 -1.45 -7.73 10.00
N LEU A 81 -2.19 -6.62 9.94
CA LEU A 81 -2.55 -5.85 11.14
C LEU A 81 -3.34 -6.71 12.13
N TRP A 82 -4.30 -7.51 11.63
CA TRP A 82 -5.12 -8.37 12.49
C TRP A 82 -4.30 -9.44 13.21
N ALA A 83 -3.25 -9.97 12.57
CA ALA A 83 -2.35 -10.96 13.15
C ALA A 83 -1.55 -10.40 14.35
N VAL A 84 -1.07 -9.14 14.25
CA VAL A 84 -0.24 -8.51 15.31
C VAL A 84 -1.04 -7.58 16.23
N ARG A 85 -2.36 -7.45 16.07
CA ARG A 85 -3.24 -6.47 16.75
C ARG A 85 -3.11 -6.42 18.26
N ARG A 86 -2.85 -7.58 18.91
CA ARG A 86 -2.75 -7.68 20.38
C ARG A 86 -1.57 -6.90 20.96
N LEU A 87 -0.53 -6.69 20.16
CA LEU A 87 0.64 -5.89 20.54
C LEU A 87 0.64 -4.54 19.83
N ALA A 88 0.38 -4.52 18.53
CA ALA A 88 0.46 -3.31 17.71
C ALA A 88 -0.55 -2.24 18.13
N ILE A 89 -1.82 -2.60 18.36
CA ILE A 89 -2.86 -1.62 18.73
C ILE A 89 -2.60 -0.97 20.09
N PRO A 90 -2.50 -1.72 21.21
CA PRO A 90 -2.27 -1.09 22.50
C PRO A 90 -0.90 -0.42 22.57
N GLY A 91 0.08 -0.95 21.82
CA GLY A 91 1.42 -0.40 21.73
C GLY A 91 1.44 0.97 21.07
N ALA A 92 0.94 1.07 19.86
CA ALA A 92 0.89 2.32 19.11
C ALA A 92 0.04 3.39 19.79
N VAL A 93 -1.17 3.03 20.26
CA VAL A 93 -2.04 3.96 21.00
C VAL A 93 -1.36 4.45 22.28
N GLY A 94 -0.78 3.54 23.06
CA GLY A 94 -0.05 3.91 24.28
C GLY A 94 1.14 4.83 23.99
N GLN A 95 1.91 4.55 22.94
CA GLN A 95 3.02 5.39 22.53
C GLN A 95 2.56 6.77 22.06
N ILE A 96 1.55 6.86 21.19
CA ILE A 96 1.01 8.13 20.72
C ILE A 96 0.56 8.97 21.90
N VAL A 97 -0.24 8.40 22.82
CA VAL A 97 -0.74 9.12 23.99
C VAL A 97 0.40 9.63 24.89
N ILE A 98 1.37 8.77 25.20
CA ILE A 98 2.49 9.15 26.10
C ILE A 98 3.41 10.16 25.41
N ALA A 99 3.79 9.94 24.14
CA ALA A 99 4.65 10.86 23.40
C ALA A 99 3.98 12.22 23.20
N THR A 100 2.69 12.23 22.90
CA THR A 100 1.89 13.47 22.80
C THR A 100 1.83 14.19 24.13
N ALA A 101 1.59 13.49 25.25
CA ALA A 101 1.58 14.09 26.56
C ALA A 101 2.94 14.72 26.94
N ILE A 102 4.05 14.06 26.59
CA ILE A 102 5.40 14.62 26.79
C ILE A 102 5.60 15.84 25.90
N GLY A 103 5.17 15.79 24.63
CA GLY A 103 5.24 16.92 23.70
C GLY A 103 4.44 18.13 24.20
N ILE A 104 3.21 17.91 24.70
CA ILE A 104 2.41 18.95 25.35
C ILE A 104 3.14 19.53 26.57
N ALA A 105 3.67 18.67 27.43
CA ALA A 105 4.41 19.13 28.61
C ALA A 105 5.61 20.00 28.24
N LEU A 106 6.39 19.60 27.21
CA LEU A 106 7.49 20.40 26.69
C LEU A 106 7.01 21.76 26.15
N ALA A 107 5.99 21.78 25.32
CA ALA A 107 5.42 23.01 24.76
C ALA A 107 4.93 23.99 25.86
N LEU A 108 4.25 23.47 26.88
CA LEU A 108 3.82 24.26 28.01
C LEU A 108 5.01 24.85 28.81
N THR A 109 6.14 24.13 28.95
CA THR A 109 7.34 24.70 29.57
C THR A 109 7.97 25.83 28.77
N TRP A 110 7.74 25.86 27.45
CA TRP A 110 8.14 26.94 26.55
C TRP A 110 7.14 28.10 26.49
N GLY A 111 6.02 27.99 27.20
CA GLY A 111 4.96 29.00 27.22
C GLY A 111 3.99 28.93 26.05
N TRP A 112 3.98 27.81 25.32
CA TRP A 112 3.08 27.60 24.21
C TRP A 112 1.69 27.15 24.67
N ASP A 113 0.68 27.37 23.84
CA ASP A 113 -0.69 26.95 24.12
C ASP A 113 -0.87 25.43 24.00
N LEU A 114 -1.96 24.93 24.56
CA LEU A 114 -2.33 23.52 24.52
C LEU A 114 -2.47 23.00 23.08
N GLY A 115 -3.04 23.82 22.18
CA GLY A 115 -3.19 23.49 20.76
C GLY A 115 -1.85 23.26 20.08
N ALA A 116 -0.90 24.17 20.28
CA ALA A 116 0.46 24.04 19.77
C ALA A 116 1.16 22.79 20.35
N GLY A 117 1.01 22.56 21.64
CA GLY A 117 1.54 21.37 22.31
C GLY A 117 0.96 20.07 21.79
N LEU A 118 -0.33 20.04 21.50
CA LEU A 118 -1.02 18.88 20.93
C LEU A 118 -0.50 18.57 19.52
N VAL A 119 -0.43 19.58 18.66
CA VAL A 119 0.08 19.42 17.28
C VAL A 119 1.55 18.96 17.30
N LEU A 120 2.39 19.64 18.10
CA LEU A 120 3.78 19.24 18.28
C LEU A 120 3.89 17.80 18.76
N GLY A 121 3.22 17.45 19.85
CA GLY A 121 3.29 16.12 20.47
C GLY A 121 2.82 15.02 19.54
N LEU A 122 1.69 15.22 18.84
CA LEU A 122 1.20 14.28 17.83
C LEU A 122 2.19 14.15 16.68
N SER A 123 2.73 15.25 16.15
CA SER A 123 3.72 15.22 15.08
C SER A 123 5.00 14.46 15.48
N LEU A 124 5.43 14.58 16.74
CA LEU A 124 6.62 13.87 17.22
C LEU A 124 6.32 12.39 17.58
N SER A 125 5.05 12.01 17.75
CA SER A 125 4.67 10.67 18.20
C SER A 125 4.81 9.60 17.13
N VAL A 126 4.77 9.94 15.83
CA VAL A 126 4.67 9.00 14.71
C VAL A 126 6.00 8.78 14.01
N ALA A 127 6.25 7.53 13.63
CA ALA A 127 7.46 7.14 12.92
C ALA A 127 7.26 7.15 11.39
N SER A 128 8.35 7.27 10.63
CA SER A 128 8.33 7.17 9.16
C SER A 128 8.26 5.72 8.70
N THR A 129 7.29 5.45 7.82
CA THR A 129 7.11 4.17 7.16
C THR A 129 8.33 3.84 6.29
N VAL A 130 8.80 4.81 5.51
CA VAL A 130 9.92 4.64 4.57
C VAL A 130 11.22 4.31 5.31
N VAL A 131 11.53 5.06 6.37
CA VAL A 131 12.77 4.87 7.14
C VAL A 131 12.76 3.54 7.90
N LEU A 132 11.62 3.18 8.51
CA LEU A 132 11.48 1.93 9.25
C LEU A 132 11.63 0.71 8.32
N LEU A 133 10.90 0.70 7.19
CA LEU A 133 10.98 -0.41 6.23
C LEU A 133 12.40 -0.57 5.72
N LYS A 134 13.07 0.53 5.32
CA LYS A 134 14.44 0.51 4.84
C LYS A 134 15.42 -0.02 5.90
N ALA A 135 15.29 0.46 7.14
CA ALA A 135 16.15 -0.02 8.25
C ALA A 135 15.96 -1.51 8.54
N LEU A 136 14.75 -2.04 8.42
CA LEU A 136 14.46 -3.47 8.58
C LEU A 136 14.94 -4.30 7.38
N GLU A 137 14.82 -3.78 6.15
CA GLU A 137 15.35 -4.42 4.94
C GLU A 137 16.87 -4.56 5.00
N ASP A 138 17.60 -3.49 5.29
CA ASP A 138 19.06 -3.47 5.39
C ASP A 138 19.59 -4.46 6.46
N ARG A 139 18.74 -4.82 7.42
CA ARG A 139 19.01 -5.79 8.49
C ARG A 139 18.47 -7.19 8.22
N ASN A 140 17.85 -7.43 7.07
CA ASN A 140 17.11 -8.66 6.74
C ASN A 140 16.10 -9.07 7.83
N ALA A 141 15.48 -8.08 8.49
CA ALA A 141 14.57 -8.28 9.62
C ALA A 141 13.09 -8.05 9.25
N LEU A 142 12.77 -7.61 8.02
CA LEU A 142 11.42 -7.25 7.60
C LEU A 142 10.43 -8.42 7.75
N THR A 143 10.84 -9.62 7.37
CA THR A 143 10.01 -10.84 7.44
C THR A 143 10.06 -11.53 8.81
N SER A 144 10.91 -11.07 9.73
CA SER A 144 11.00 -11.60 11.08
C SER A 144 9.76 -11.22 11.91
N ALA A 145 9.47 -11.97 12.99
CA ALA A 145 8.38 -11.61 13.90
C ALA A 145 8.54 -10.20 14.48
N ASN A 146 9.76 -9.80 14.83
CA ASN A 146 10.04 -8.46 15.36
C ASN A 146 9.78 -7.37 14.30
N GLY A 147 10.17 -7.61 13.05
CA GLY A 147 9.91 -6.70 11.94
C GLY A 147 8.41 -6.57 11.67
N ARG A 148 7.67 -7.68 11.61
CA ARG A 148 6.21 -7.68 11.42
C ARG A 148 5.46 -6.94 12.54
N ILE A 149 5.95 -7.06 13.79
CA ILE A 149 5.43 -6.28 14.92
C ILE A 149 5.67 -4.79 14.70
N ALA A 150 6.89 -4.40 14.34
CA ALA A 150 7.23 -3.00 14.11
C ALA A 150 6.42 -2.40 12.96
N VAL A 151 6.25 -3.13 11.85
CA VAL A 151 5.41 -2.72 10.72
C VAL A 151 3.94 -2.62 11.12
N GLY A 152 3.41 -3.61 11.84
CA GLY A 152 2.02 -3.56 12.31
C GLY A 152 1.77 -2.42 13.31
N TRP A 153 2.74 -2.09 14.15
CA TRP A 153 2.68 -0.92 15.04
C TRP A 153 2.62 0.38 14.25
N LEU A 154 3.48 0.52 13.25
CA LEU A 154 3.52 1.66 12.35
C LEU A 154 2.18 1.85 11.60
N ILE A 155 1.59 0.76 11.08
CA ILE A 155 0.27 0.80 10.43
C ILE A 155 -0.80 1.42 11.35
N VAL A 156 -0.76 1.09 12.65
CA VAL A 156 -1.69 1.69 13.63
C VAL A 156 -1.38 3.17 13.86
N GLU A 157 -0.09 3.55 13.91
CA GLU A 157 0.31 4.96 13.99
C GLU A 157 -0.18 5.75 12.78
N ASP A 158 0.01 5.22 11.56
CA ASP A 158 -0.43 5.85 10.31
C ASP A 158 -1.96 6.01 10.29
N LEU A 159 -2.71 4.99 10.70
CA LEU A 159 -4.16 5.06 10.80
C LEU A 159 -4.63 6.09 11.84
N ALA A 160 -3.95 6.18 12.98
CA ALA A 160 -4.23 7.18 14.00
C ALA A 160 -3.95 8.60 13.47
N MET A 161 -2.88 8.79 12.68
CA MET A 161 -2.58 10.08 12.04
C MET A 161 -3.60 10.46 10.98
N VAL A 162 -4.02 9.51 10.15
CA VAL A 162 -5.11 9.72 9.21
C VAL A 162 -6.37 10.20 9.93
N LEU A 163 -6.72 9.57 11.05
CA LEU A 163 -7.85 10.00 11.90
C LEU A 163 -7.61 11.40 12.48
N THR A 164 -6.40 11.69 12.93
CA THR A 164 -6.02 13.00 13.47
C THR A 164 -6.15 14.11 12.42
N LEU A 165 -5.65 13.88 11.20
CA LEU A 165 -5.77 14.83 10.09
C LEU A 165 -7.23 15.13 9.71
N VAL A 166 -8.12 14.18 9.94
CA VAL A 166 -9.56 14.36 9.74
C VAL A 166 -10.20 15.16 10.85
N LEU A 167 -9.81 14.89 12.09
CA LEU A 167 -10.44 15.51 13.26
C LEU A 167 -9.87 16.89 13.58
N LEU A 168 -8.61 17.14 13.26
CA LEU A 168 -7.93 18.39 13.59
C LEU A 168 -8.68 19.63 13.07
N PRO A 169 -9.15 19.71 11.80
CA PRO A 169 -9.90 20.85 11.30
C PRO A 169 -11.16 21.16 12.13
N ALA A 170 -11.84 20.12 12.63
CA ALA A 170 -13.03 20.27 13.46
C ALA A 170 -12.74 20.73 14.90
N LEU A 171 -11.49 20.58 15.33
CA LEU A 171 -11.04 20.95 16.68
C LEU A 171 -10.31 22.30 16.73
N VAL A 172 -10.03 22.92 15.58
CA VAL A 172 -9.22 24.15 15.48
C VAL A 172 -9.71 25.25 16.42
N GLU A 173 -11.00 25.55 16.40
CA GLU A 173 -11.58 26.62 17.25
C GLU A 173 -11.43 26.33 18.76
N VAL A 174 -11.58 25.07 19.17
CA VAL A 174 -11.44 24.63 20.57
C VAL A 174 -9.99 24.69 21.02
N LEU A 175 -9.07 24.47 20.10
CA LEU A 175 -7.62 24.45 20.34
C LEU A 175 -6.99 25.84 20.24
N GLY A 176 -7.77 26.89 19.95
CA GLY A 176 -7.31 28.28 19.88
C GLY A 176 -6.75 28.70 18.53
N GLY A 177 -6.96 27.90 17.48
CA GLY A 177 -6.55 28.24 16.13
C GLY A 177 -7.50 29.16 15.38
N THR A 178 -7.06 29.68 14.24
CA THR A 178 -7.84 30.57 13.36
C THR A 178 -8.29 29.81 12.12
N ALA A 179 -9.60 29.70 11.90
CA ALA A 179 -10.18 29.04 10.72
C ALA A 179 -10.28 30.04 9.55
N ASP A 180 -9.16 30.45 8.94
CA ASP A 180 -9.18 31.50 7.91
C ASP A 180 -9.07 31.00 6.44
N HIS A 181 -9.17 29.72 6.15
CA HIS A 181 -9.16 29.20 4.78
C HIS A 181 -10.30 28.22 4.48
N GLY A 182 -11.40 28.74 3.94
CA GLY A 182 -12.32 28.00 3.06
C GLY A 182 -13.36 27.09 3.71
N ALA A 183 -13.40 26.91 5.01
CA ALA A 183 -14.59 26.43 5.69
C ALA A 183 -15.53 27.64 5.82
N HIS A 184 -16.65 27.64 5.14
CA HIS A 184 -17.71 28.60 5.37
C HIS A 184 -17.93 28.70 6.88
N ALA A 185 -17.58 29.83 7.46
CA ALA A 185 -17.92 30.18 8.81
C ALA A 185 -19.44 30.06 8.91
N ALA A 186 -19.92 28.94 9.41
CA ALA A 186 -21.32 28.79 9.76
C ALA A 186 -21.52 29.58 11.03
N PRO A 187 -22.39 30.60 11.02
CA PRO A 187 -22.63 31.41 12.23
C PRO A 187 -23.21 30.50 13.30
N GLU A 188 -22.59 30.51 14.47
CA GLU A 188 -23.17 30.05 15.76
C GLU A 188 -23.68 28.60 15.86
N GLN A 189 -23.22 27.70 15.03
CA GLN A 189 -23.54 26.27 15.19
C GLN A 189 -22.62 25.70 16.28
N GLY A 190 -23.22 25.22 17.37
CA GLY A 190 -22.44 24.71 18.50
C GLY A 190 -21.45 23.62 18.09
N LEU A 191 -20.28 23.57 18.74
CA LEU A 191 -19.18 22.63 18.52
C LEU A 191 -19.64 21.19 18.24
N LEU A 192 -20.64 20.69 18.98
CA LEU A 192 -21.20 19.35 18.83
C LEU A 192 -21.85 19.14 17.46
N LEU A 193 -22.47 20.17 16.88
CA LEU A 193 -23.07 20.05 15.54
C LEU A 193 -22.00 20.05 14.44
N THR A 194 -20.99 20.91 14.57
CA THR A 194 -19.84 20.94 13.62
C THR A 194 -19.09 19.61 13.64
N LEU A 195 -18.77 19.08 14.83
CA LEU A 195 -18.17 17.75 14.98
C LEU A 195 -19.06 16.64 14.40
N GLY A 196 -20.37 16.72 14.64
CA GLY A 196 -21.33 15.76 14.12
C GLY A 196 -21.40 15.76 12.59
N ILE A 197 -21.41 16.93 11.96
CA ILE A 197 -21.41 17.09 10.50
C ILE A 197 -20.08 16.58 9.91
N THR A 198 -18.94 16.94 10.49
CA THR A 198 -17.63 16.48 10.03
C THR A 198 -17.53 14.97 10.14
N LEU A 199 -17.92 14.40 11.28
CA LEU A 199 -17.90 12.96 11.48
C LEU A 199 -18.86 12.24 10.53
N ALA A 200 -20.03 12.81 10.25
CA ALA A 200 -20.99 12.28 9.28
C ALA A 200 -20.41 12.31 7.85
N LYS A 201 -19.78 13.41 7.43
CA LYS A 201 -19.12 13.52 6.11
C LYS A 201 -18.00 12.49 5.95
N VAL A 202 -17.13 12.37 6.96
CA VAL A 202 -16.04 11.39 6.95
C VAL A 202 -16.58 9.97 6.94
N SER A 203 -17.57 9.67 7.77
CA SER A 203 -18.21 8.35 7.81
C SER A 203 -18.89 8.02 6.47
N ALA A 204 -19.52 9.00 5.82
CA ALA A 204 -20.11 8.84 4.50
C ALA A 204 -19.03 8.57 3.43
N PHE A 205 -17.90 9.28 3.46
CA PHE A 205 -16.76 9.01 2.58
C PHE A 205 -16.21 7.60 2.80
N VAL A 206 -15.91 7.22 4.05
CA VAL A 206 -15.38 5.88 4.37
C VAL A 206 -16.37 4.80 3.96
N ALA A 207 -17.66 4.97 4.23
CA ALA A 207 -18.70 4.04 3.79
C ALA A 207 -18.75 3.93 2.26
N ALA A 208 -18.70 5.05 1.54
CA ALA A 208 -18.66 5.05 0.07
C ALA A 208 -17.39 4.35 -0.45
N ALA A 209 -16.23 4.63 0.12
CA ALA A 209 -14.97 3.98 -0.26
C ALA A 209 -15.00 2.46 -0.03
N LEU A 210 -15.53 2.01 1.11
CA LEU A 210 -15.55 0.57 1.45
C LEU A 210 -16.70 -0.21 0.79
N LEU A 211 -17.84 0.42 0.48
CA LEU A 211 -18.99 -0.26 -0.12
C LEU A 211 -19.00 -0.20 -1.65
N ILE A 212 -18.64 0.94 -2.22
CA ILE A 212 -18.65 1.20 -3.66
C ILE A 212 -17.28 0.89 -4.27
N GLY A 213 -16.21 1.33 -3.61
CA GLY A 213 -14.83 1.20 -4.06
C GLY A 213 -14.45 -0.20 -4.51
N PRO A 214 -14.62 -1.26 -3.69
CA PRO A 214 -14.22 -2.64 -4.04
C PRO A 214 -14.97 -3.23 -5.25
N ARG A 215 -16.09 -2.62 -5.65
CA ARG A 215 -16.86 -3.04 -6.84
C ARG A 215 -16.44 -2.27 -8.08
N VAL A 216 -16.37 -0.94 -7.96
CA VAL A 216 -16.17 -0.04 -9.11
C VAL A 216 -14.71 0.01 -9.55
N LEU A 217 -13.77 0.16 -8.62
CA LEU A 217 -12.35 0.35 -8.97
C LEU A 217 -11.75 -0.90 -9.62
N PRO A 218 -11.90 -2.12 -9.08
CA PRO A 218 -11.40 -3.32 -9.74
C PRO A 218 -12.09 -3.63 -11.07
N TRP A 219 -13.40 -3.32 -11.19
CA TRP A 219 -14.12 -3.45 -12.45
C TRP A 219 -13.54 -2.52 -13.53
N LEU A 220 -13.34 -1.25 -13.20
CA LEU A 220 -12.79 -0.27 -14.12
C LEU A 220 -11.37 -0.65 -14.55
N LEU A 221 -10.51 -1.03 -13.59
CA LEU A 221 -9.14 -1.47 -13.90
C LEU A 221 -9.11 -2.71 -14.77
N ARG A 222 -9.98 -3.68 -14.53
CA ARG A 222 -10.09 -4.88 -15.37
C ARG A 222 -10.48 -4.52 -16.80
N GLU A 223 -11.45 -3.62 -16.99
CA GLU A 223 -11.86 -3.20 -18.33
C GLU A 223 -10.74 -2.45 -19.07
N VAL A 224 -10.02 -1.57 -18.37
CA VAL A 224 -8.84 -0.89 -18.94
C VAL A 224 -7.70 -1.88 -19.23
N ALA A 225 -7.41 -2.81 -18.33
CA ALA A 225 -6.37 -3.82 -18.51
C ALA A 225 -6.65 -4.72 -19.73
N ARG A 226 -7.93 -5.03 -20.00
CA ARG A 226 -8.36 -5.78 -21.20
C ARG A 226 -8.05 -5.07 -22.53
N SER A 227 -7.85 -3.76 -22.52
CA SER A 227 -7.41 -3.02 -23.71
C SER A 227 -6.00 -3.41 -24.15
N GLY A 228 -5.18 -3.96 -23.23
CA GLY A 228 -3.79 -4.31 -23.44
C GLY A 228 -2.85 -3.11 -23.56
N SER A 229 -3.32 -1.89 -23.27
CA SER A 229 -2.49 -0.68 -23.26
C SER A 229 -1.93 -0.43 -21.86
N ARG A 230 -0.61 -0.48 -21.74
CA ARG A 230 0.10 -0.14 -20.50
C ARG A 230 -0.10 1.34 -20.14
N GLU A 231 -0.09 2.21 -21.13
CA GLU A 231 -0.29 3.66 -20.93
C GLU A 231 -1.66 3.97 -20.34
N LEU A 232 -2.73 3.39 -20.94
CA LEU A 232 -4.09 3.57 -20.44
C LEU A 232 -4.27 2.99 -19.03
N PHE A 233 -3.60 1.87 -18.73
CA PHE A 233 -3.66 1.28 -17.40
C PHE A 233 -3.00 2.20 -16.35
N THR A 234 -1.80 2.70 -16.63
CA THR A 234 -1.11 3.66 -15.74
C THR A 234 -1.91 4.93 -15.56
N LEU A 235 -2.45 5.49 -16.66
CA LEU A 235 -3.31 6.68 -16.60
C LEU A 235 -4.56 6.44 -15.75
N ALA A 236 -5.22 5.28 -15.88
CA ALA A 236 -6.39 4.93 -15.09
C ALA A 236 -6.07 4.83 -13.60
N VAL A 237 -4.94 4.21 -13.23
CA VAL A 237 -4.50 4.13 -11.82
C VAL A 237 -4.28 5.53 -11.25
N LEU A 238 -3.56 6.40 -11.96
CA LEU A 238 -3.31 7.78 -11.53
C LEU A 238 -4.60 8.61 -11.46
N ALA A 239 -5.45 8.51 -12.48
CA ALA A 239 -6.73 9.21 -12.49
C ALA A 239 -7.65 8.79 -11.34
N MET A 240 -7.63 7.50 -10.97
CA MET A 240 -8.36 7.01 -9.80
C MET A 240 -7.73 7.52 -8.50
N ALA A 241 -6.40 7.42 -8.33
CA ALA A 241 -5.72 7.88 -7.12
C ALA A 241 -5.97 9.38 -6.88
N LEU A 242 -5.66 10.21 -7.86
CA LEU A 242 -5.79 11.67 -7.76
C LEU A 242 -7.27 12.11 -7.79
N GLY A 243 -8.10 11.48 -8.61
CA GLY A 243 -9.52 11.81 -8.73
C GLY A 243 -10.32 11.49 -7.47
N ILE A 244 -10.04 10.36 -6.81
CA ILE A 244 -10.67 10.01 -5.53
C ILE A 244 -10.17 10.94 -4.43
N ALA A 245 -8.87 11.26 -4.40
CA ALA A 245 -8.29 12.22 -3.45
C ALA A 245 -8.95 13.59 -3.58
N PHE A 246 -9.04 14.10 -4.81
CA PHE A 246 -9.69 15.38 -5.11
C PHE A 246 -11.19 15.36 -4.81
N GLY A 247 -11.89 14.30 -5.21
CA GLY A 247 -13.32 14.12 -4.92
C GLY A 247 -13.62 14.03 -3.43
N ALA A 248 -12.75 13.33 -2.66
CA ALA A 248 -12.86 13.24 -1.21
C ALA A 248 -12.74 14.62 -0.55
N ALA A 249 -11.79 15.43 -0.98
CA ALA A 249 -11.59 16.77 -0.46
C ALA A 249 -12.76 17.71 -0.81
N THR A 250 -13.20 17.71 -2.07
CA THR A 250 -14.22 18.65 -2.55
C THR A 250 -15.65 18.29 -2.10
N LEU A 251 -15.99 16.99 -2.07
CA LEU A 251 -17.35 16.54 -1.75
C LEU A 251 -17.57 16.31 -0.26
N PHE A 252 -16.55 15.81 0.43
CA PHE A 252 -16.67 15.42 1.85
C PHE A 252 -15.85 16.32 2.78
N GLY A 253 -14.99 17.20 2.27
CA GLY A 253 -14.14 18.07 3.07
C GLY A 253 -13.05 17.34 3.85
N VAL A 254 -12.62 16.17 3.38
CA VAL A 254 -11.50 15.41 3.96
C VAL A 254 -10.18 15.78 3.25
N SER A 255 -9.04 15.46 3.86
CA SER A 255 -7.74 15.78 3.24
C SER A 255 -7.50 14.97 1.96
N PHE A 256 -6.74 15.53 1.00
CA PHE A 256 -6.28 14.81 -0.19
C PHE A 256 -5.54 13.51 0.16
N ALA A 257 -4.72 13.56 1.20
CA ALA A 257 -3.96 12.43 1.70
C ALA A 257 -4.86 11.26 2.11
N LEU A 258 -5.95 11.54 2.84
CA LEU A 258 -6.92 10.53 3.25
C LEU A 258 -7.62 9.90 2.05
N GLY A 259 -8.09 10.74 1.11
CA GLY A 259 -8.75 10.26 -0.10
C GLY A 259 -7.87 9.31 -0.91
N ALA A 260 -6.61 9.68 -1.11
CA ALA A 260 -5.61 8.88 -1.80
C ALA A 260 -5.30 7.56 -1.07
N PHE A 261 -5.14 7.59 0.25
CA PHE A 261 -4.91 6.40 1.08
C PHE A 261 -6.05 5.37 0.93
N PHE A 262 -7.31 5.81 1.03
CA PHE A 262 -8.46 4.92 0.83
C PHE A 262 -8.56 4.38 -0.60
N ALA A 263 -8.21 5.18 -1.61
CA ALA A 263 -8.15 4.70 -2.99
C ALA A 263 -7.12 3.56 -3.14
N GLY A 264 -5.94 3.71 -2.54
CA GLY A 264 -4.90 2.68 -2.51
C GLY A 264 -5.34 1.43 -1.76
N MET A 265 -5.93 1.59 -0.57
CA MET A 265 -6.40 0.49 0.27
C MET A 265 -7.49 -0.34 -0.42
N VAL A 266 -8.44 0.30 -1.09
CA VAL A 266 -9.48 -0.40 -1.85
C VAL A 266 -8.89 -1.14 -3.05
N LEU A 267 -7.89 -0.58 -3.71
CA LEU A 267 -7.21 -1.23 -4.82
C LEU A 267 -6.30 -2.38 -4.39
N ASN A 268 -5.77 -2.35 -3.17
CA ASN A 268 -4.95 -3.43 -2.62
C ASN A 268 -5.66 -4.78 -2.61
N GLU A 269 -6.98 -4.79 -2.39
CA GLU A 269 -7.80 -6.01 -2.41
C GLU A 269 -8.09 -6.54 -3.82
N SER A 270 -7.63 -5.85 -4.88
CA SER A 270 -7.85 -6.27 -6.27
C SER A 270 -6.73 -7.17 -6.80
N GLU A 271 -7.06 -8.09 -7.71
CA GLU A 271 -6.08 -8.94 -8.42
C GLU A 271 -5.03 -8.13 -9.21
N LEU A 272 -5.32 -6.88 -9.51
CA LEU A 272 -4.46 -5.97 -10.26
C LEU A 272 -3.66 -5.02 -9.36
N SER A 273 -3.72 -5.18 -8.03
CA SER A 273 -3.02 -4.32 -7.05
C SER A 273 -1.52 -4.26 -7.30
N HIS A 274 -0.88 -5.42 -7.50
CA HIS A 274 0.55 -5.50 -7.78
C HIS A 274 0.95 -4.75 -9.06
N LYS A 275 0.15 -4.90 -10.14
CA LYS A 275 0.37 -4.19 -11.39
C LYS A 275 0.14 -2.68 -11.25
N ALA A 276 -0.89 -2.29 -10.50
CA ALA A 276 -1.15 -0.88 -10.18
C ALA A 276 0.01 -0.27 -9.39
N ALA A 277 0.49 -0.96 -8.35
CA ALA A 277 1.66 -0.56 -7.57
C ALA A 277 2.90 -0.39 -8.47
N THR A 278 3.29 -1.43 -9.22
CA THR A 278 4.48 -1.42 -10.08
C THR A 278 4.46 -0.28 -11.11
N ASN A 279 3.30 0.04 -11.69
CA ASN A 279 3.20 1.10 -12.68
C ASN A 279 3.13 2.51 -12.08
N SER A 280 2.66 2.67 -10.84
CA SER A 280 2.58 3.97 -10.15
C SER A 280 3.85 4.32 -9.38
N LEU A 281 4.64 3.34 -8.94
CA LEU A 281 5.87 3.54 -8.15
C LEU A 281 6.82 4.59 -8.74
N PRO A 282 7.19 4.61 -10.04
CA PRO A 282 8.13 5.59 -10.55
C PRO A 282 7.63 7.04 -10.44
N LEU A 283 6.32 7.24 -10.58
CA LEU A 283 5.70 8.56 -10.41
C LEU A 283 5.57 8.93 -8.93
N GLN A 284 5.19 7.97 -8.10
CA GLN A 284 5.18 8.14 -6.65
C GLN A 284 6.56 8.55 -6.14
N ASP A 285 7.63 7.90 -6.59
CA ASP A 285 9.00 8.22 -6.20
C ASP A 285 9.40 9.63 -6.63
N ALA A 286 9.16 9.98 -7.90
CA ALA A 286 9.51 11.30 -8.42
C ALA A 286 8.78 12.44 -7.71
N PHE A 287 7.46 12.32 -7.52
CA PHE A 287 6.67 13.33 -6.82
C PHE A 287 6.87 13.30 -5.31
N GLY A 288 7.17 12.13 -4.74
CA GLY A 288 7.59 12.00 -3.35
C GLY A 288 8.90 12.75 -3.06
N VAL A 289 9.88 12.68 -3.97
CA VAL A 289 11.10 13.48 -3.88
C VAL A 289 10.77 14.97 -3.89
N LEU A 290 9.91 15.45 -4.79
CA LEU A 290 9.48 16.84 -4.84
C LEU A 290 8.77 17.29 -3.56
N PHE A 291 7.96 16.41 -2.95
CA PHE A 291 7.37 16.66 -1.64
C PHE A 291 8.44 16.91 -0.57
N PHE A 292 9.43 16.01 -0.44
CA PHE A 292 10.48 16.18 0.57
C PHE A 292 11.35 17.41 0.31
N VAL A 293 11.63 17.75 -0.94
CA VAL A 293 12.33 19.01 -1.29
C VAL A 293 11.48 20.21 -0.88
N SER A 294 10.17 20.21 -1.18
CA SER A 294 9.27 21.32 -0.78
C SER A 294 9.21 21.48 0.74
N VAL A 295 9.13 20.37 1.48
CA VAL A 295 9.19 20.39 2.95
C VAL A 295 10.52 20.99 3.43
N GLY A 296 11.64 20.57 2.82
CA GLY A 296 12.97 21.12 3.14
C GLY A 296 13.08 22.63 2.88
N MET A 297 12.40 23.16 1.86
CA MET A 297 12.38 24.60 1.56
C MET A 297 11.76 25.45 2.69
N LEU A 298 10.86 24.86 3.47
CA LEU A 298 10.21 25.56 4.59
C LEU A 298 11.07 25.61 5.85
N PHE A 299 12.17 24.86 5.89
CA PHE A 299 13.04 24.77 7.06
C PHE A 299 13.98 25.98 7.17
N ASP A 300 13.87 26.71 8.28
CA ASP A 300 14.84 27.75 8.66
C ASP A 300 15.98 27.15 9.50
N PRO A 301 17.18 26.93 8.94
CA PRO A 301 18.31 26.36 9.68
C PRO A 301 18.76 27.21 10.86
N SER A 302 18.40 28.49 10.91
CA SER A 302 18.80 29.38 12.01
C SER A 302 18.22 28.94 13.36
N ILE A 303 17.18 28.09 13.38
CA ILE A 303 16.59 27.50 14.60
C ILE A 303 17.64 26.73 15.41
N LEU A 304 18.62 26.10 14.73
CA LEU A 304 19.67 25.35 15.38
C LEU A 304 20.59 26.24 16.25
N VAL A 305 20.68 27.50 15.90
CA VAL A 305 21.50 28.49 16.63
C VAL A 305 20.66 29.32 17.59
N ARG A 306 19.42 29.66 17.17
CA ARG A 306 18.51 30.49 17.99
C ARG A 306 17.97 29.71 19.19
N GLU A 307 17.58 28.43 18.99
CA GLU A 307 16.88 27.63 20.00
C GLU A 307 17.49 26.21 20.15
N PRO A 308 18.81 26.08 20.40
CA PRO A 308 19.46 24.79 20.49
C PRO A 308 18.89 23.89 21.60
N GLY A 309 18.42 24.49 22.67
CA GLY A 309 17.80 23.76 23.79
C GLY A 309 16.48 23.07 23.40
N MET A 310 15.63 23.75 22.62
CA MET A 310 14.37 23.16 22.11
C MET A 310 14.66 22.04 21.11
N VAL A 311 15.62 22.25 20.19
CA VAL A 311 16.03 21.22 19.23
C VAL A 311 16.53 19.96 19.94
N VAL A 312 17.39 20.10 20.95
CA VAL A 312 17.89 18.98 21.74
C VAL A 312 16.77 18.29 22.52
N ALA A 313 15.81 19.03 23.09
CA ALA A 313 14.67 18.46 23.78
C ALA A 313 13.76 17.65 22.84
N VAL A 314 13.45 18.17 21.64
CA VAL A 314 12.71 17.45 20.60
C VAL A 314 13.44 16.18 20.17
N LEU A 315 14.72 16.26 19.90
CA LEU A 315 15.55 15.10 19.54
C LEU A 315 15.59 14.06 20.68
N ALA A 316 15.73 14.50 21.92
CA ALA A 316 15.71 13.61 23.07
C ALA A 316 14.35 12.90 23.20
N LEU A 317 13.24 13.60 22.97
CA LEU A 317 11.92 12.98 22.94
C LEU A 317 11.82 11.92 21.84
N ILE A 318 12.27 12.22 20.61
CA ILE A 318 12.17 11.31 19.47
C ILE A 318 13.09 10.10 19.65
N LEU A 319 14.39 10.33 19.91
CA LEU A 319 15.40 9.26 19.91
C LEU A 319 15.37 8.42 21.19
N ILE A 320 15.12 9.06 22.33
CA ILE A 320 15.18 8.41 23.65
C ILE A 320 13.78 8.19 24.19
N GLY A 321 12.94 9.23 24.25
CA GLY A 321 11.61 9.18 24.84
C GLY A 321 10.72 8.13 24.19
N LYS A 322 10.55 8.20 22.87
CA LYS A 322 9.74 7.23 22.12
C LYS A 322 10.29 5.82 22.21
N SER A 323 11.62 5.66 22.08
CA SER A 323 12.27 4.35 22.18
C SER A 323 12.05 3.71 23.55
N LEU A 324 12.18 4.47 24.63
CA LEU A 324 11.93 3.97 25.98
C LEU A 324 10.47 3.65 26.25
N VAL A 325 9.55 4.47 25.72
CA VAL A 325 8.09 4.22 25.83
C VAL A 325 7.74 2.93 25.10
N ALA A 326 8.16 2.78 23.84
CA ALA A 326 7.91 1.57 23.06
C ALA A 326 8.53 0.33 23.72
N LEU A 327 9.79 0.42 24.17
CA LEU A 327 10.47 -0.64 24.92
C LEU A 327 9.68 -1.03 26.18
N ALA A 328 9.26 -0.05 26.97
CA ALA A 328 8.51 -0.30 28.21
C ALA A 328 7.17 -1.00 27.90
N ILE A 329 6.42 -0.52 26.89
CA ILE A 329 5.13 -1.11 26.51
C ILE A 329 5.30 -2.56 26.06
N VAL A 330 6.29 -2.84 25.17
CA VAL A 330 6.55 -4.20 24.67
C VAL A 330 6.91 -5.15 25.81
N LEU A 331 7.74 -4.68 26.77
CA LEU A 331 8.11 -5.45 27.97
C LEU A 331 6.91 -5.67 28.91
N LEU A 332 6.05 -4.67 29.10
CA LEU A 332 4.84 -4.77 29.93
C LEU A 332 3.83 -5.76 29.33
N LEU A 333 3.75 -5.83 28.01
CA LEU A 333 2.90 -6.78 27.29
C LEU A 333 3.48 -8.20 27.26
N GLY A 334 4.66 -8.43 27.87
CA GLY A 334 5.22 -9.76 28.09
C GLY A 334 6.08 -10.28 26.93
N TYR A 335 6.52 -9.43 26.03
CA TYR A 335 7.40 -9.83 24.90
C TYR A 335 8.88 -9.74 25.25
N PRO A 336 9.77 -10.46 24.52
CA PRO A 336 11.21 -10.48 24.78
C PRO A 336 11.87 -9.10 24.67
N LEU A 337 13.02 -8.96 25.35
CA LEU A 337 13.82 -7.73 25.27
C LEU A 337 14.34 -7.46 23.84
N SER A 338 14.68 -8.51 23.11
CA SER A 338 15.09 -8.39 21.69
C SER A 338 13.98 -7.73 20.85
N THR A 339 12.74 -8.14 21.01
CA THR A 339 11.57 -7.51 20.36
C THR A 339 11.43 -6.04 20.80
N ALA A 340 11.54 -5.77 22.12
CA ALA A 340 11.39 -4.44 22.66
C ALA A 340 12.47 -3.46 22.15
N LEU A 341 13.72 -3.92 22.03
CA LEU A 341 14.83 -3.13 21.49
C LEU A 341 14.67 -2.89 19.98
N THR A 342 14.26 -3.92 19.21
CA THR A 342 14.04 -3.77 17.77
C THR A 342 12.89 -2.78 17.49
N VAL A 343 11.73 -2.94 18.14
CA VAL A 343 10.59 -2.04 17.98
C VAL A 343 10.97 -0.62 18.42
N GLY A 344 11.58 -0.45 19.60
CA GLY A 344 11.99 0.86 20.10
C GLY A 344 12.97 1.58 19.18
N ALA A 345 13.97 0.88 18.62
CA ALA A 345 14.92 1.46 17.68
C ALA A 345 14.28 1.78 16.32
N SER A 346 13.34 0.94 15.85
CA SER A 346 12.60 1.18 14.60
C SER A 346 11.77 2.46 14.66
N LEU A 347 11.20 2.77 15.83
CA LEU A 347 10.32 3.92 16.04
C LEU A 347 11.05 5.20 16.48
N ALA A 348 12.38 5.16 16.64
CA ALA A 348 13.21 6.29 17.10
C ALA A 348 13.45 7.36 16.02
N GLN A 349 12.45 7.70 15.27
CA GLN A 349 12.48 8.72 14.22
C GLN A 349 11.05 9.19 13.93
N ILE A 350 10.89 10.31 13.16
CA ILE A 350 9.60 10.81 12.70
C ILE A 350 9.61 10.93 11.18
N GLY A 351 8.43 11.07 10.57
CA GLY A 351 8.30 10.98 9.13
C GLY A 351 7.33 11.96 8.50
N GLU A 352 6.82 11.56 7.34
CA GLU A 352 5.99 12.37 6.46
C GLU A 352 4.69 12.87 7.13
N PHE A 353 4.05 12.04 7.95
CA PHE A 353 2.84 12.48 8.67
C PHE A 353 3.12 13.62 9.67
N SER A 354 4.33 13.66 10.23
CA SER A 354 4.76 14.75 11.11
C SER A 354 4.77 16.10 10.38
N PHE A 355 5.25 16.09 9.12
CA PHE A 355 5.29 17.30 8.29
C PHE A 355 3.88 17.73 7.85
N ILE A 356 3.05 16.77 7.46
CA ILE A 356 1.67 17.03 7.04
C ILE A 356 0.88 17.63 8.22
N LEU A 357 0.99 17.01 9.39
CA LEU A 357 0.29 17.48 10.59
C LEU A 357 0.83 18.84 11.09
N GLY A 358 2.16 19.00 11.10
CA GLY A 358 2.80 20.27 11.46
C GLY A 358 2.43 21.40 10.50
N GLY A 359 2.43 21.14 9.19
CA GLY A 359 2.01 22.08 8.16
C GLY A 359 0.53 22.46 8.27
N LEU A 360 -0.33 21.48 8.57
CA LEU A 360 -1.74 21.73 8.83
C LEU A 360 -1.94 22.56 10.11
N GLY A 361 -1.18 22.26 11.18
CA GLY A 361 -1.17 23.06 12.40
C GLY A 361 -0.73 24.51 12.16
N LEU A 362 0.30 24.70 11.32
CA LEU A 362 0.75 26.02 10.90
C LEU A 362 -0.33 26.77 10.10
N SER A 363 -0.98 26.11 9.15
CA SER A 363 -2.05 26.73 8.33
C SER A 363 -3.27 27.13 9.12
N TYR A 364 -3.55 26.44 10.22
CA TYR A 364 -4.65 26.76 11.15
C TYR A 364 -4.24 27.69 12.31
N GLY A 365 -3.00 28.19 12.33
CA GLY A 365 -2.51 29.05 13.42
C GLY A 365 -2.42 28.35 14.77
N LEU A 366 -2.49 27.02 14.82
CA LEU A 366 -2.29 26.23 16.03
C LEU A 366 -0.80 26.08 16.38
N LEU A 367 0.06 26.09 15.37
CA LEU A 367 1.51 26.01 15.50
C LEU A 367 2.12 27.21 14.79
N ASP A 368 3.17 27.78 15.33
CA ASP A 368 3.94 28.83 14.67
C ASP A 368 5.06 28.27 13.79
N ALA A 369 5.76 29.13 13.06
CA ALA A 369 6.87 28.75 12.21
C ALA A 369 8.02 28.08 13.02
N GLN A 370 8.26 28.54 14.24
CA GLN A 370 9.28 27.98 15.13
C GLN A 370 8.96 26.52 15.50
N GLY A 371 7.70 26.23 15.82
CA GLY A 371 7.25 24.87 16.11
C GLY A 371 7.37 23.94 14.90
N PHE A 372 7.07 24.46 13.71
CA PHE A 372 7.24 23.70 12.48
C PHE A 372 8.72 23.41 12.18
N ASP A 373 9.61 24.41 12.35
CA ASP A 373 11.07 24.24 12.22
C ASP A 373 11.62 23.19 13.20
N LEU A 374 11.09 23.12 14.42
CA LEU A 374 11.47 22.09 15.41
C LEU A 374 11.07 20.67 14.95
N ILE A 375 9.90 20.51 14.31
CA ILE A 375 9.47 19.23 13.72
C ILE A 375 10.43 18.86 12.59
N LEU A 376 10.77 19.80 11.71
CA LEU A 376 11.69 19.57 10.58
C LEU A 376 13.11 19.21 11.04
N ALA A 377 13.64 19.95 12.03
CA ALA A 377 14.92 19.63 12.66
C ALA A 377 14.87 18.23 13.31
N GLY A 378 13.80 17.96 14.05
CA GLY A 378 13.56 16.66 14.68
C GLY A 378 13.60 15.51 13.68
N ALA A 379 12.94 15.66 12.53
CA ALA A 379 12.94 14.66 11.48
C ALA A 379 14.32 14.47 10.84
N LEU A 380 14.92 15.56 10.37
CA LEU A 380 16.23 15.53 9.69
C LEU A 380 17.27 14.80 10.55
N PHE A 381 17.38 15.19 11.82
CA PHE A 381 18.36 14.60 12.71
C PHE A 381 17.98 13.22 13.19
N SER A 382 16.69 12.94 13.49
CA SER A 382 16.29 11.61 13.94
C SER A 382 16.45 10.55 12.84
N ILE A 383 16.14 10.88 11.60
CA ILE A 383 16.35 10.00 10.45
C ILE A 383 17.86 9.74 10.24
N THR A 384 18.68 10.81 10.31
CA THR A 384 20.14 10.73 10.17
C THR A 384 20.79 9.89 11.27
N LEU A 385 20.30 10.01 12.51
CA LEU A 385 20.86 9.33 13.69
C LEU A 385 20.25 7.93 13.93
N ASN A 386 19.18 7.55 13.24
CA ASN A 386 18.48 6.28 13.43
C ASN A 386 19.41 5.04 13.31
N PRO A 387 20.35 4.95 12.36
CA PRO A 387 21.33 3.85 12.31
C PRO A 387 22.16 3.71 13.60
N LEU A 388 22.48 4.83 14.27
CA LEU A 388 23.22 4.80 15.54
C LEU A 388 22.34 4.29 16.68
N VAL A 389 21.04 4.59 16.68
CA VAL A 389 20.10 4.04 17.66
C VAL A 389 20.02 2.52 17.54
N PHE A 390 19.92 1.99 16.32
CA PHE A 390 19.98 0.55 16.09
C PHE A 390 21.30 -0.07 16.55
N ALA A 391 22.45 0.55 16.23
CA ALA A 391 23.75 0.08 16.70
C ALA A 391 23.85 0.08 18.24
N GLY A 392 23.25 1.07 18.89
CA GLY A 392 23.11 1.14 20.34
C GLY A 392 22.24 0.00 20.90
N ALA A 393 21.10 -0.26 20.27
CA ALA A 393 20.20 -1.36 20.66
C ALA A 393 20.88 -2.73 20.51
N ASP A 394 21.66 -2.95 19.44
CA ASP A 394 22.42 -4.19 19.23
C ASP A 394 23.49 -4.38 20.30
N ARG A 395 24.25 -3.33 20.62
CA ARG A 395 25.27 -3.37 21.67
C ARG A 395 24.66 -3.65 23.05
N LEU A 396 23.50 -3.02 23.32
CA LEU A 396 22.76 -3.25 24.57
C LEU A 396 22.25 -4.68 24.65
N SER A 397 21.70 -5.20 23.57
CA SER A 397 21.24 -6.59 23.47
C SER A 397 22.38 -7.58 23.70
N ALA A 398 23.54 -7.38 23.07
CA ALA A 398 24.74 -8.21 23.26
C ALA A 398 25.27 -8.15 24.70
N TRP A 399 25.33 -6.95 25.29
CA TRP A 399 25.79 -6.74 26.68
C TRP A 399 24.87 -7.41 27.71
N LEU A 400 23.55 -7.34 27.51
CA LEU A 400 22.56 -8.01 28.37
C LEU A 400 22.59 -9.53 28.16
N GLY A 401 22.74 -9.99 26.93
CA GLY A 401 22.90 -11.42 26.59
C GLY A 401 24.11 -12.08 27.27
N ALA A 402 25.20 -11.33 27.45
CA ALA A 402 26.38 -11.77 28.17
C ALA A 402 26.17 -11.91 29.71
N ARG A 403 25.01 -11.49 30.24
CA ARG A 403 24.67 -11.53 31.66
C ARG A 403 23.54 -12.50 31.98
N PRO A 404 23.77 -13.80 32.25
CA PRO A 404 22.74 -14.84 32.33
C PRO A 404 21.65 -14.60 33.39
N ARG A 405 21.96 -13.89 34.47
CA ARG A 405 21.00 -13.59 35.55
C ARG A 405 19.96 -12.51 35.13
N LEU A 406 20.39 -11.51 34.38
CA LEU A 406 19.52 -10.47 33.84
C LEU A 406 18.70 -11.01 32.64
N ASN A 407 19.36 -11.74 31.75
CA ASN A 407 18.73 -12.30 30.57
C ASN A 407 17.57 -13.25 30.93
N ARG A 408 17.76 -14.15 31.93
CA ARG A 408 16.66 -15.02 32.39
C ARG A 408 15.45 -14.26 32.91
N ARG A 409 15.63 -13.11 33.55
CA ARG A 409 14.49 -12.28 34.03
C ARG A 409 13.66 -11.67 32.89
N PHE A 410 14.30 -11.33 31.78
CA PHE A 410 13.64 -10.67 30.63
C PHE A 410 13.18 -11.65 29.56
N GLU A 411 13.76 -12.87 29.51
CA GLU A 411 13.48 -13.85 28.45
C GLU A 411 12.66 -15.07 28.93
N ALA A 412 12.73 -15.43 30.21
CA ALA A 412 12.00 -16.58 30.74
C ALA A 412 10.48 -16.36 30.64
N GLY A 413 9.79 -17.21 29.89
CA GLY A 413 8.34 -17.14 29.63
C GLY A 413 7.93 -16.23 28.46
N ARG A 414 8.80 -15.33 28.00
CA ARG A 414 8.51 -14.37 26.94
C ARG A 414 8.83 -14.93 25.54
N ALA A 415 9.79 -15.83 25.44
CA ALA A 415 10.07 -16.56 24.20
C ALA A 415 8.86 -17.38 23.70
N ALA A 416 8.05 -17.91 24.62
CA ALA A 416 6.82 -18.63 24.28
C ALA A 416 5.75 -17.70 23.66
N ALA A 417 5.65 -16.45 24.12
CA ALA A 417 4.73 -15.46 23.54
C ALA A 417 5.14 -15.09 22.11
N LEU A 418 6.42 -14.89 21.85
CA LEU A 418 6.94 -14.63 20.50
C LEU A 418 6.75 -15.83 19.58
N ALA A 419 7.01 -17.05 20.06
CA ALA A 419 6.82 -18.28 19.28
C ALA A 419 5.32 -18.50 18.91
N ARG A 420 4.40 -18.19 19.83
CA ARG A 420 2.96 -18.25 19.53
C ARG A 420 2.56 -17.23 18.45
N LEU A 421 3.07 -16.00 18.56
CA LEU A 421 2.82 -14.97 17.57
C LEU A 421 3.39 -15.36 16.19
N GLN A 422 4.59 -15.96 16.15
CA GLN A 422 5.17 -16.47 14.90
C GLN A 422 4.25 -17.53 14.28
N ALA A 423 3.77 -18.49 15.06
CA ALA A 423 2.86 -19.50 14.58
C ALA A 423 1.53 -18.91 14.07
N GLU A 424 0.97 -17.90 14.75
CA GLU A 424 -0.23 -17.19 14.29
C GLU A 424 0.02 -16.43 12.96
N LEU A 425 1.19 -15.80 12.81
CA LEU A 425 1.58 -15.10 11.58
C LEU A 425 1.81 -16.05 10.41
N ASP A 426 2.44 -17.19 10.65
CA ASP A 426 2.69 -18.19 9.62
C ASP A 426 1.37 -18.86 9.17
N ALA A 427 0.47 -19.17 10.12
CA ALA A 427 -0.86 -19.68 9.80
C ALA A 427 -1.73 -18.66 9.02
N ALA A 428 -1.67 -17.36 9.38
CA ALA A 428 -2.38 -16.31 8.65
C ALA A 428 -1.85 -16.16 7.22
N ARG A 429 -0.53 -16.31 7.04
CA ARG A 429 0.12 -16.25 5.73
C ARG A 429 -0.27 -17.45 4.86
N GLU A 430 -0.22 -18.65 5.40
CA GLU A 430 -0.68 -19.85 4.71
C GLU A 430 -2.15 -19.74 4.28
N GLN A 431 -3.01 -19.20 5.14
CA GLN A 431 -4.43 -18.96 4.79
C GLN A 431 -4.58 -17.89 3.70
N ALA A 432 -3.78 -16.82 3.74
CA ALA A 432 -3.80 -15.78 2.71
C ALA A 432 -3.28 -16.32 1.37
N GLU A 433 -2.20 -17.11 1.37
CA GLU A 433 -1.67 -17.79 0.19
C GLU A 433 -2.68 -18.79 -0.39
N GLN A 434 -3.33 -19.61 0.46
CA GLN A 434 -4.39 -20.53 0.03
C GLN A 434 -5.58 -19.80 -0.59
N ARG A 435 -6.00 -18.65 -0.02
CA ARG A 435 -7.07 -17.81 -0.61
C ARG A 435 -6.64 -17.18 -1.92
N ALA A 436 -5.40 -16.68 -2.01
CA ALA A 436 -4.85 -16.12 -3.23
C ALA A 436 -4.73 -17.19 -4.33
N ASP A 437 -4.31 -18.41 -3.98
CA ASP A 437 -4.21 -19.53 -4.92
C ASP A 437 -5.60 -20.07 -5.35
N ALA A 438 -6.59 -19.98 -4.49
CA ALA A 438 -7.97 -20.29 -4.88
C ALA A 438 -8.56 -19.31 -5.91
N HIS A 439 -8.02 -18.08 -5.99
CA HIS A 439 -8.46 -17.04 -6.93
C HIS A 439 -7.50 -16.87 -8.12
N LYS A 440 -6.29 -17.44 -8.09
CA LYS A 440 -5.37 -17.41 -9.23
C LYS A 440 -5.79 -18.43 -10.28
N THR A 441 -6.18 -17.94 -11.44
CA THR A 441 -6.44 -18.81 -12.59
C THR A 441 -5.13 -19.35 -13.15
N PHE A 442 -4.16 -18.50 -13.47
CA PHE A 442 -2.78 -18.83 -13.91
C PHE A 442 -1.90 -17.60 -13.83
N THR A 443 -0.57 -17.77 -13.64
CA THR A 443 0.39 -16.74 -14.03
C THR A 443 0.65 -16.82 -15.54
N PRO A 444 1.17 -15.73 -16.18
CA PRO A 444 1.53 -15.75 -17.60
C PRO A 444 2.53 -16.86 -17.97
N GLU A 445 3.45 -17.17 -17.06
CA GLU A 445 4.45 -18.24 -17.19
C GLU A 445 3.80 -19.62 -17.07
N GLU A 446 2.93 -19.84 -16.10
CA GLU A 446 2.20 -21.09 -15.91
C GLU A 446 1.27 -21.37 -17.08
N LEU A 447 0.63 -20.35 -17.66
CA LEU A 447 -0.21 -20.50 -18.84
C LEU A 447 0.57 -21.08 -20.01
N ALA A 448 1.79 -20.57 -20.27
CA ALA A 448 2.64 -21.08 -21.34
C ALA A 448 3.24 -22.46 -21.03
N ALA A 449 3.62 -22.71 -19.78
CA ALA A 449 4.19 -23.97 -19.37
C ALA A 449 3.18 -25.14 -19.40
N ARG A 450 1.93 -24.87 -18.99
CA ARG A 450 0.87 -25.89 -18.91
C ARG A 450 0.09 -26.08 -20.21
N PHE A 451 -0.06 -25.02 -21.00
CA PHE A 451 -0.82 -25.05 -22.25
C PHE A 451 0.08 -24.70 -23.45
N PRO A 452 0.61 -25.70 -24.17
CA PRO A 452 1.48 -25.48 -25.35
C PRO A 452 0.87 -24.54 -26.39
N LEU A 453 -0.45 -24.45 -26.44
CA LEU A 453 -1.21 -23.55 -27.30
C LEU A 453 -0.79 -22.08 -27.17
N PHE A 454 -0.33 -21.64 -26.00
CA PHE A 454 -0.01 -20.25 -25.69
C PHE A 454 1.50 -19.95 -25.64
N THR A 455 2.35 -20.91 -26.02
CA THR A 455 3.81 -20.72 -26.06
C THR A 455 4.26 -19.70 -27.12
N SER A 456 3.50 -19.56 -28.20
CA SER A 456 3.76 -18.58 -29.26
C SER A 456 3.47 -17.13 -28.89
N LEU A 457 2.76 -16.89 -27.78
CA LEU A 457 2.44 -15.55 -27.29
C LEU A 457 3.64 -14.91 -26.60
N THR A 458 3.81 -13.59 -26.77
CA THR A 458 4.79 -12.83 -25.99
C THR A 458 4.38 -12.74 -24.51
N PRO A 459 5.30 -12.45 -23.57
CA PRO A 459 4.97 -12.28 -22.15
C PRO A 459 3.83 -11.27 -21.92
N GLU A 460 3.84 -10.14 -22.62
CA GLU A 460 2.81 -9.09 -22.50
C GLU A 460 1.45 -9.58 -23.02
N GLN A 461 1.45 -10.38 -24.09
CA GLN A 461 0.22 -10.95 -24.64
C GLN A 461 -0.40 -11.99 -23.72
N ARG A 462 0.43 -12.79 -23.05
CA ARG A 462 -0.01 -13.76 -22.04
C ARG A 462 -0.59 -13.07 -20.82
N GLU A 463 0.06 -11.99 -20.38
CA GLU A 463 -0.43 -11.17 -19.26
C GLU A 463 -1.85 -10.65 -19.53
N VAL A 464 -2.08 -10.10 -20.73
CA VAL A 464 -3.42 -9.63 -21.14
C VAL A 464 -4.42 -10.79 -21.22
N LEU A 465 -4.00 -11.95 -21.72
CA LEU A 465 -4.88 -13.12 -21.85
C LEU A 465 -5.32 -13.65 -20.49
N VAL A 466 -4.41 -13.75 -19.53
CA VAL A 466 -4.70 -14.22 -18.16
C VAL A 466 -5.81 -13.38 -17.51
N LEU A 467 -5.86 -12.07 -17.77
CA LEU A 467 -6.90 -11.18 -17.24
C LEU A 467 -8.32 -11.45 -17.77
N HIS A 468 -8.44 -12.23 -18.83
CA HIS A 468 -9.75 -12.59 -19.39
C HIS A 468 -10.29 -13.90 -18.84
N PHE A 469 -9.44 -14.70 -18.16
CA PHE A 469 -9.88 -15.93 -17.53
C PHE A 469 -10.61 -15.66 -16.21
N GLN A 470 -11.67 -16.43 -15.98
CA GLN A 470 -12.40 -16.45 -14.73
C GLN A 470 -12.21 -17.82 -14.08
N PRO A 471 -11.94 -17.90 -12.77
CA PRO A 471 -11.87 -19.18 -12.08
C PRO A 471 -13.25 -19.82 -12.06
N HIS A 472 -13.29 -21.13 -12.32
CA HIS A 472 -14.47 -21.96 -12.23
C HIS A 472 -14.10 -23.29 -11.59
N THR A 473 -14.92 -23.79 -10.67
CA THR A 473 -14.68 -25.06 -9.99
C THR A 473 -15.89 -25.98 -10.18
N ALA A 474 -15.66 -27.27 -10.17
CA ALA A 474 -16.72 -28.27 -10.19
C ALA A 474 -16.42 -29.40 -9.20
N GLU A 475 -17.48 -29.82 -8.50
CA GLU A 475 -17.44 -30.96 -7.60
C GLU A 475 -17.48 -32.29 -8.37
N PRO A 476 -17.02 -33.42 -7.78
CA PRO A 476 -17.09 -34.71 -8.41
C PRO A 476 -18.54 -35.08 -8.81
N GLY A 477 -18.75 -35.44 -10.09
CA GLY A 477 -20.05 -35.72 -10.66
C GLY A 477 -20.86 -34.52 -11.14
N GLU A 478 -20.34 -33.30 -10.96
CA GLU A 478 -20.96 -32.07 -11.46
C GLU A 478 -20.81 -31.96 -12.98
N ARG A 479 -21.92 -31.67 -13.67
CA ARG A 479 -21.94 -31.49 -15.12
C ARG A 479 -21.65 -30.03 -15.47
N VAL A 480 -20.43 -29.78 -15.97
CA VAL A 480 -19.93 -28.45 -16.35
C VAL A 480 -20.52 -27.98 -17.70
N ILE A 481 -20.67 -28.87 -18.64
CA ILE A 481 -21.29 -28.62 -19.94
C ILE A 481 -22.40 -29.64 -20.20
N ARG A 482 -23.53 -29.19 -20.75
CA ARG A 482 -24.61 -30.05 -21.20
C ARG A 482 -24.74 -29.97 -22.71
N ALA A 483 -24.82 -31.13 -23.38
CA ALA A 483 -25.08 -31.23 -24.83
C ALA A 483 -26.37 -30.49 -25.19
N GLY A 484 -26.34 -29.72 -26.28
CA GLY A 484 -27.47 -28.91 -26.72
C GLY A 484 -27.56 -27.51 -26.13
N ASP A 485 -26.84 -27.17 -25.04
CA ASP A 485 -26.80 -25.82 -24.49
C ASP A 485 -26.09 -24.84 -25.43
N VAL A 486 -26.32 -23.55 -25.26
CA VAL A 486 -25.60 -22.50 -26.01
C VAL A 486 -24.13 -22.50 -25.61
N ALA A 487 -23.25 -22.50 -26.58
CA ALA A 487 -21.82 -22.42 -26.32
C ALA A 487 -21.43 -20.98 -25.96
N ASP A 488 -21.12 -20.74 -24.69
CA ASP A 488 -20.85 -19.42 -24.10
C ASP A 488 -19.43 -19.25 -23.58
N SER A 489 -18.65 -20.34 -23.41
CA SER A 489 -17.35 -20.32 -22.76
C SER A 489 -16.44 -21.46 -23.20
N LEU A 490 -15.13 -21.21 -23.10
CA LEU A 490 -14.03 -22.17 -23.21
C LEU A 490 -13.48 -22.44 -21.81
N TYR A 491 -13.14 -23.69 -21.51
CA TYR A 491 -12.58 -24.09 -20.21
C TYR A 491 -11.19 -24.71 -20.39
N LEU A 492 -10.19 -24.18 -19.70
CA LEU A 492 -8.85 -24.74 -19.56
C LEU A 492 -8.76 -25.48 -18.22
N ILE A 493 -8.31 -26.73 -18.25
CA ILE A 493 -8.25 -27.55 -17.01
C ILE A 493 -6.93 -27.26 -16.28
N SER A 494 -7.04 -26.66 -15.08
CA SER A 494 -5.87 -26.40 -14.24
C SER A 494 -5.58 -27.52 -13.26
N ALA A 495 -6.61 -28.21 -12.79
CA ALA A 495 -6.50 -29.38 -11.93
C ALA A 495 -7.76 -30.24 -12.05
N GLY A 496 -7.65 -31.52 -11.76
CA GLY A 496 -8.75 -32.47 -11.86
C GLY A 496 -8.91 -33.07 -13.24
N GLU A 497 -9.88 -33.96 -13.38
CA GLU A 497 -10.22 -34.64 -14.64
C GLU A 497 -11.70 -34.50 -14.95
N VAL A 498 -12.01 -34.39 -16.25
CA VAL A 498 -13.39 -34.37 -16.72
C VAL A 498 -13.63 -35.48 -17.74
N GLU A 499 -14.82 -36.03 -17.73
CA GLU A 499 -15.31 -37.01 -18.69
C GLU A 499 -16.14 -36.29 -19.76
N VAL A 500 -15.89 -36.62 -21.03
CA VAL A 500 -16.67 -36.14 -22.18
C VAL A 500 -17.56 -37.29 -22.65
N THR A 501 -18.88 -37.08 -22.65
CA THR A 501 -19.87 -38.10 -23.08
C THR A 501 -20.73 -37.54 -24.23
N LEU A 502 -21.05 -38.44 -25.19
CA LEU A 502 -21.96 -38.18 -26.29
C LEU A 502 -23.03 -39.28 -26.28
N ASP A 503 -24.29 -38.87 -26.30
CA ASP A 503 -25.45 -39.81 -26.24
C ASP A 503 -25.34 -40.84 -25.10
N GLY A 504 -24.78 -40.42 -23.98
CA GLY A 504 -24.56 -41.27 -22.79
C GLY A 504 -23.36 -42.21 -22.85
N GLN A 505 -22.63 -42.23 -23.96
CA GLN A 505 -21.38 -43.00 -24.09
C GLN A 505 -20.16 -42.13 -23.85
N ARG A 506 -19.21 -42.61 -23.03
CA ARG A 506 -17.95 -41.96 -22.78
C ARG A 506 -17.09 -41.99 -24.02
N ILE A 507 -16.71 -40.79 -24.52
CA ILE A 507 -15.82 -40.64 -25.68
C ILE A 507 -14.38 -40.47 -25.22
N ASN A 508 -14.15 -39.61 -24.20
CA ASN A 508 -12.79 -39.29 -23.78
C ASN A 508 -12.78 -38.75 -22.34
N THR A 509 -11.56 -38.70 -21.76
CA THR A 509 -11.27 -38.00 -20.50
C THR A 509 -10.29 -36.87 -20.82
N ARG A 510 -10.41 -35.75 -20.13
CA ARG A 510 -9.52 -34.58 -20.24
C ARG A 510 -8.95 -34.25 -18.89
N GLY A 511 -7.64 -33.96 -18.85
CA GLY A 511 -6.91 -33.64 -17.65
C GLY A 511 -6.20 -32.27 -17.71
N PRO A 512 -5.36 -31.98 -16.69
CA PRO A 512 -4.63 -30.73 -16.60
C PRO A 512 -3.78 -30.45 -17.83
N GLY A 513 -3.81 -29.21 -18.33
CA GLY A 513 -3.12 -28.80 -19.57
C GLY A 513 -3.96 -28.96 -20.84
N GLU A 514 -5.13 -29.54 -20.74
CA GLU A 514 -6.09 -29.65 -21.82
C GLU A 514 -7.23 -28.62 -21.68
N PHE A 515 -8.03 -28.51 -22.72
CA PHE A 515 -9.20 -27.63 -22.76
C PHE A 515 -10.40 -28.30 -23.41
N PHE A 516 -11.60 -27.76 -23.11
CA PHE A 516 -12.85 -28.24 -23.69
C PHE A 516 -13.84 -27.08 -23.91
N GLY A 517 -14.87 -27.33 -24.69
CA GLY A 517 -15.94 -26.36 -24.99
C GLY A 517 -15.66 -25.50 -26.24
N GLU A 518 -14.53 -25.69 -26.93
CA GLU A 518 -14.13 -24.96 -28.13
C GLU A 518 -15.03 -25.25 -29.36
N MET A 519 -15.51 -26.48 -29.49
CA MET A 519 -16.23 -26.94 -30.69
C MET A 519 -17.50 -26.11 -30.94
N GLY A 520 -18.30 -25.94 -29.92
CA GLY A 520 -19.52 -25.13 -30.01
C GLY A 520 -19.23 -23.64 -30.27
N LEU A 521 -18.16 -23.10 -29.69
CA LEU A 521 -17.73 -21.71 -29.92
C LEU A 521 -17.23 -21.47 -31.35
N LEU A 522 -16.46 -22.40 -31.91
CA LEU A 522 -15.93 -22.30 -33.28
C LEU A 522 -17.03 -22.42 -34.34
N SER A 523 -18.02 -23.29 -34.10
CA SER A 523 -19.14 -23.49 -35.03
C SER A 523 -20.22 -22.42 -34.89
N GLY A 524 -20.19 -21.59 -33.84
CA GLY A 524 -21.24 -20.63 -33.50
C GLY A 524 -22.55 -21.30 -33.09
N GLY A 525 -22.47 -22.56 -32.64
CA GLY A 525 -23.62 -23.43 -32.40
C GLY A 525 -23.83 -23.78 -30.92
N ARG A 526 -24.37 -24.99 -30.73
CA ARG A 526 -24.64 -25.55 -29.43
C ARG A 526 -23.50 -26.48 -28.99
N ARG A 527 -23.46 -26.79 -27.70
CA ARG A 527 -22.54 -27.77 -27.11
C ARG A 527 -22.75 -29.14 -27.75
N SER A 528 -21.68 -29.75 -28.22
CA SER A 528 -21.75 -31.05 -28.94
C SER A 528 -21.78 -32.27 -28.03
N ALA A 529 -21.36 -32.13 -26.77
CA ALA A 529 -21.23 -33.23 -25.81
C ALA A 529 -21.47 -32.75 -24.39
N ASP A 530 -21.79 -33.67 -23.49
CA ASP A 530 -21.77 -33.43 -22.04
C ASP A 530 -20.33 -33.49 -21.53
N VAL A 531 -20.01 -32.65 -20.54
CA VAL A 531 -18.72 -32.71 -19.82
C VAL A 531 -19.01 -32.72 -18.32
N THR A 532 -18.54 -33.76 -17.64
CA THR A 532 -18.79 -34.00 -16.21
C THR A 532 -17.45 -34.13 -15.48
N ALA A 533 -17.31 -33.49 -14.34
CA ALA A 533 -16.12 -33.59 -13.49
C ALA A 533 -16.06 -34.98 -12.83
N LEU A 534 -14.92 -35.67 -12.95
CA LEU A 534 -14.68 -36.96 -12.33
C LEU A 534 -14.21 -36.82 -10.87
N ASP A 535 -13.47 -35.76 -10.60
CA ASP A 535 -12.98 -35.37 -9.30
C ASP A 535 -13.16 -33.86 -9.08
N TYR A 536 -12.72 -33.34 -7.92
CA TYR A 536 -12.72 -31.89 -7.69
C TYR A 536 -11.83 -31.19 -8.73
N SER A 537 -12.48 -30.52 -9.66
CA SER A 537 -11.81 -29.93 -10.83
C SER A 537 -11.78 -28.40 -10.76
N ARG A 538 -10.68 -27.80 -11.21
CA ARG A 538 -10.50 -26.35 -11.34
C ARG A 538 -10.22 -25.98 -12.79
N PHE A 539 -10.93 -24.96 -13.25
CA PHE A 539 -10.87 -24.48 -14.63
C PHE A 539 -10.57 -22.98 -14.69
N ALA A 540 -9.90 -22.58 -15.77
CA ALA A 540 -9.89 -21.21 -16.23
C ALA A 540 -10.89 -21.06 -17.37
N MET A 541 -11.97 -20.34 -17.12
CA MET A 541 -13.05 -20.11 -18.07
C MET A 541 -12.80 -18.83 -18.85
N LEU A 542 -12.87 -18.90 -20.18
CA LEU A 542 -12.83 -17.76 -21.09
C LEU A 542 -14.19 -17.59 -21.74
N SER A 543 -14.80 -16.39 -21.59
CA SER A 543 -16.11 -16.12 -22.19
C SER A 543 -16.07 -16.22 -23.72
N GLY A 544 -17.16 -16.66 -24.36
CA GLY A 544 -17.25 -16.76 -25.81
C GLY A 544 -16.97 -15.46 -26.54
N ARG A 545 -17.36 -14.31 -25.94
CA ARG A 545 -17.05 -12.98 -26.46
C ARG A 545 -15.53 -12.73 -26.48
N ASP A 546 -14.85 -13.01 -25.37
CA ASP A 546 -13.41 -12.79 -25.25
C ASP A 546 -12.64 -13.81 -26.08
N PHE A 547 -13.11 -15.07 -26.17
CA PHE A 547 -12.57 -16.09 -27.06
C PHE A 547 -12.59 -15.63 -28.53
N HIS A 548 -13.71 -15.10 -29.02
CA HIS A 548 -13.78 -14.60 -30.40
C HIS A 548 -12.93 -13.36 -30.64
N LYS A 549 -12.82 -12.45 -29.65
CA LYS A 549 -11.89 -11.32 -29.72
C LYS A 549 -10.44 -11.79 -29.78
N PHE A 550 -10.10 -12.77 -28.95
CA PHE A 550 -8.78 -13.37 -28.89
C PHE A 550 -8.40 -14.05 -30.20
N LEU A 551 -9.24 -14.90 -30.75
CA LEU A 551 -8.98 -15.58 -32.03
C LEU A 551 -8.85 -14.61 -33.23
N ARG A 552 -9.52 -13.45 -33.19
CA ARG A 552 -9.33 -12.41 -34.21
C ARG A 552 -7.98 -11.74 -34.11
N ARG A 553 -7.48 -11.57 -32.88
CA ARG A 553 -6.19 -10.92 -32.62
C ARG A 553 -5.01 -11.85 -32.87
N PHE A 554 -5.18 -13.18 -32.71
CA PHE A 554 -4.13 -14.19 -32.84
C PHE A 554 -4.51 -15.29 -33.85
N PRO A 555 -4.30 -15.05 -35.15
CA PRO A 555 -4.67 -15.99 -36.22
C PRO A 555 -3.97 -17.36 -36.12
N GLU A 556 -2.73 -17.39 -35.61
CA GLU A 556 -1.96 -18.62 -35.43
C GLU A 556 -2.61 -19.56 -34.41
N ILE A 557 -3.05 -19.01 -33.28
CA ILE A 557 -3.75 -19.76 -32.26
C ILE A 557 -5.12 -20.22 -32.77
N ARG A 558 -5.80 -19.38 -33.55
CA ARG A 558 -7.05 -19.77 -34.21
C ARG A 558 -6.83 -21.01 -35.09
N ALA A 559 -5.76 -21.03 -35.90
CA ALA A 559 -5.46 -22.15 -36.75
C ALA A 559 -5.18 -23.43 -35.94
N GLN A 560 -4.44 -23.32 -34.83
CA GLN A 560 -4.17 -24.44 -33.93
C GLN A 560 -5.42 -25.00 -33.27
N ILE A 561 -6.26 -24.13 -32.66
CA ILE A 561 -7.52 -24.56 -32.04
C ILE A 561 -8.46 -25.19 -33.07
N THR A 562 -8.56 -24.61 -34.27
CA THR A 562 -9.42 -25.14 -35.33
C THR A 562 -8.94 -26.53 -35.77
N ARG A 563 -7.61 -26.76 -35.88
CA ARG A 563 -7.03 -28.06 -36.20
C ARG A 563 -7.36 -29.10 -35.12
N LEU A 564 -7.12 -28.77 -33.87
CA LEU A 564 -7.43 -29.65 -32.72
C LEU A 564 -8.93 -30.00 -32.66
N ALA A 565 -9.81 -29.00 -32.91
CA ALA A 565 -11.24 -29.21 -32.94
C ALA A 565 -11.65 -30.16 -34.10
N ALA A 566 -11.04 -30.04 -35.28
CA ALA A 566 -11.29 -30.93 -36.42
C ALA A 566 -10.83 -32.37 -36.15
N GLU A 567 -9.64 -32.56 -35.56
CA GLU A 567 -9.14 -33.86 -35.13
C GLU A 567 -10.09 -34.53 -34.12
N ARG A 568 -10.58 -33.76 -33.14
CA ARG A 568 -11.55 -34.24 -32.16
C ARG A 568 -12.91 -34.60 -32.75
N ALA A 569 -13.38 -33.84 -33.73
CA ALA A 569 -14.63 -34.13 -34.46
C ALA A 569 -14.54 -35.41 -35.29
N GLY A 570 -13.36 -35.71 -35.88
CA GLY A 570 -13.09 -36.93 -36.60
C GLY A 570 -13.15 -38.21 -35.74
N HIS A 571 -12.72 -38.11 -34.48
CA HIS A 571 -12.77 -39.23 -33.52
C HIS A 571 -14.14 -39.43 -32.87
N SER A 572 -15.07 -38.49 -33.03
CA SER A 572 -16.42 -38.51 -32.45
C SER A 572 -17.47 -39.15 -33.36
N ARG A 573 -17.10 -39.63 -34.58
CA ARG A 573 -17.99 -40.43 -35.42
C ARG A 573 -17.89 -41.90 -35.02
N PRO A 574 -18.98 -42.59 -34.65
CA PRO A 574 -18.96 -44.02 -34.53
C PRO A 574 -18.51 -44.65 -35.85
N ALA A 575 -17.63 -45.64 -35.80
CA ALA A 575 -17.24 -46.41 -36.97
C ALA A 575 -18.52 -46.92 -37.66
N GLU A 576 -18.84 -46.36 -38.84
CA GLU A 576 -19.86 -46.93 -39.71
C GLU A 576 -19.53 -48.42 -39.93
N GLN A 577 -20.42 -49.28 -39.47
CA GLN A 577 -20.37 -50.70 -39.75
C GLN A 577 -20.38 -50.85 -41.28
N VAL A 578 -19.21 -51.19 -41.86
CA VAL A 578 -19.12 -51.66 -43.25
C VAL A 578 -19.93 -52.94 -43.36
N PRO A 579 -20.98 -53.01 -44.15
CA PRO A 579 -21.66 -54.26 -44.38
C PRO A 579 -20.69 -55.18 -45.15
N THR A 580 -20.34 -56.27 -44.53
CA THR A 580 -19.64 -57.38 -45.20
C THR A 580 -20.54 -57.99 -46.27
N PRO A 581 -20.00 -58.37 -47.44
CA PRO A 581 -20.74 -58.86 -48.62
C PRO A 581 -21.39 -60.22 -48.41
#